data_f479d2213812b2b7f53d15d1a6880ae1
#
_entry.id   f479d2213812b2b7f53d15d1a6880ae1
#
_cell.length_a   1.000
_cell.length_b   1.000
_cell.length_c   1.000
_cell.angle_alpha   90.00
_cell.angle_beta   90.00
_cell.angle_gamma   90.00
#
_symmetry.space_group_name_H-M   'P 1'
#
loop_
_entity.id
_entity.type
_entity.pdbx_description
1 polymer ?
#
loop_
_entity_poly.entity_id
_entity_poly.type
_entity_poly.pdbx_seq_one_letter_code
_entity_poly.pdbx_strand_id
1 'polypeptide(L)'
;YYAFKVLYDKFGLKGGLEVLHITEYLDRLIKEGKLKPIKKVDLKVTYHDPCHLGRLGEPYIHWQGKPVPGHIRIFDPPKEFRRGTYGVYEPPRDVLKSVPGLKFVEMDRIKEYAWCCGACGGVKETNPEFAMWTARERIDEAESTGAEAIVTACPGCEQSFSDVIKEYGSKIKVYDVVEMLEKVV
;
A
#
# COMPACT_ATOMS: atom_id res chain seq x y z
N TYR A 1 7.37 2.86 8.45
CA TYR A 1 7.99 2.99 7.15
C TYR A 1 7.95 4.45 6.65
N TYR A 2 6.77 5.01 6.36
CA TYR A 2 6.60 6.35 5.79
C TYR A 2 7.38 7.44 6.56
N ALA A 3 7.28 7.48 7.87
CA ALA A 3 7.98 8.47 8.68
C ALA A 3 9.50 8.41 8.47
N PHE A 4 10.10 7.23 8.58
CA PHE A 4 11.55 7.05 8.42
C PHE A 4 12.01 7.24 6.96
N LYS A 5 11.23 6.77 5.99
CA LYS A 5 11.57 6.86 4.56
C LYS A 5 11.48 8.29 4.03
N VAL A 6 10.38 8.98 4.37
CA VAL A 6 10.00 10.25 3.74
C VAL A 6 10.19 11.44 4.66
N LEU A 7 9.63 11.38 5.90
CA LEU A 7 9.69 12.56 6.78
C LEU A 7 11.08 12.79 7.35
N TYR A 8 11.79 11.71 7.74
CA TYR A 8 13.18 11.86 8.21
C TYR A 8 14.09 12.35 7.10
N ASP A 9 13.88 11.92 5.87
CA ASP A 9 14.60 12.43 4.70
C ASP A 9 14.30 13.93 4.48
N LYS A 10 13.02 14.30 4.48
CA LYS A 10 12.57 15.69 4.37
C LYS A 10 13.23 16.63 5.38
N PHE A 11 13.42 16.17 6.61
CA PHE A 11 14.01 16.98 7.70
C PHE A 11 15.51 16.75 7.88
N GLY A 12 16.18 16.01 6.98
CA GLY A 12 17.62 15.74 7.08
C GLY A 12 18.01 14.82 8.23
N LEU A 13 17.06 14.07 8.79
CA LEU A 13 17.27 13.20 9.95
C LEU A 13 17.53 11.74 9.58
N LYS A 14 17.43 11.39 8.32
CA LYS A 14 17.55 10.00 7.85
C LYS A 14 18.97 9.42 8.01
N GLY A 15 20.01 10.25 7.93
CA GLY A 15 21.42 9.89 8.24
C GLY A 15 21.89 8.85 7.23
N GLY A 16 21.98 8.32 6.42
CA GLY A 16 22.45 7.24 5.54
C GLY A 16 21.77 5.88 5.78
N LEU A 17 20.67 5.86 6.57
CA LEU A 17 19.90 4.64 6.80
C LEU A 17 19.18 4.18 5.51
N GLU A 18 19.33 2.91 5.16
CA GLU A 18 18.45 2.24 4.20
C GLU A 18 17.13 1.89 4.93
N VAL A 19 16.01 2.44 4.47
CA VAL A 19 14.69 2.18 5.02
C VAL A 19 13.90 1.36 4.02
N LEU A 20 13.68 0.09 4.35
CA LEU A 20 12.89 -0.85 3.54
C LEU A 20 11.57 -1.16 4.24
N HIS A 21 10.52 -1.32 3.47
CA HIS A 21 9.32 -1.98 3.93
C HIS A 21 9.54 -3.49 3.98
N ILE A 22 8.81 -4.20 4.85
CA ILE A 22 8.96 -5.66 4.95
C ILE A 22 8.75 -6.36 3.60
N THR A 23 7.82 -5.87 2.79
CA THR A 23 7.55 -6.45 1.45
C THR A 23 8.72 -6.25 0.48
N GLU A 24 9.44 -5.12 0.55
CA GLU A 24 10.67 -4.89 -0.24
C GLU A 24 11.77 -5.88 0.18
N TYR A 25 11.88 -6.13 1.48
CA TYR A 25 12.87 -7.06 2.00
C TYR A 25 12.55 -8.52 1.65
N LEU A 26 11.28 -8.92 1.80
CA LEU A 26 10.83 -10.28 1.45
C LEU A 26 10.98 -10.54 -0.05
N ASP A 27 10.61 -9.61 -0.91
CA ASP A 27 10.81 -9.69 -2.35
C ASP A 27 12.30 -9.87 -2.70
N ARG A 28 13.19 -9.10 -2.06
CA ARG A 28 14.65 -9.24 -2.20
C ARG A 28 15.10 -10.67 -1.83
N LEU A 29 14.66 -11.19 -0.68
CA LEU A 29 15.01 -12.54 -0.23
C LEU A 29 14.52 -13.63 -1.18
N ILE A 30 13.32 -13.48 -1.74
CA ILE A 30 12.76 -14.41 -2.71
C ILE A 30 13.58 -14.38 -4.01
N LYS A 31 13.88 -13.20 -4.54
CA LYS A 31 14.69 -13.03 -5.76
C LYS A 31 16.11 -13.55 -5.61
N GLU A 32 16.69 -13.46 -4.40
CA GLU A 32 18.00 -14.02 -4.08
C GLU A 32 17.95 -15.53 -3.80
N GLY A 33 16.77 -16.16 -3.80
CA GLY A 33 16.59 -17.57 -3.50
C GLY A 33 16.82 -17.96 -2.03
N LYS A 34 16.91 -16.96 -1.13
CA LYS A 34 17.07 -17.15 0.32
C LYS A 34 15.76 -17.49 1.02
N LEU A 35 14.64 -17.08 0.44
CA LEU A 35 13.30 -17.41 0.90
C LEU A 35 12.55 -18.10 -0.25
N LYS A 36 12.00 -19.27 0.00
CA LYS A 36 11.35 -20.08 -1.04
C LYS A 36 9.95 -20.48 -0.59
N PRO A 37 8.90 -19.86 -1.13
CA PRO A 37 7.53 -20.33 -0.96
C PRO A 37 7.40 -21.73 -1.64
N ILE A 38 7.02 -22.75 -0.88
CA ILE A 38 6.97 -24.15 -1.37
C ILE A 38 5.61 -24.78 -1.26
N LYS A 39 4.81 -24.39 -0.26
CA LYS A 39 3.47 -24.95 -0.08
C LYS A 39 2.46 -24.25 -0.97
N LYS A 40 1.53 -25.00 -1.52
CA LYS A 40 0.50 -24.48 -2.40
C LYS A 40 -0.68 -23.92 -1.60
N VAL A 41 -1.16 -22.73 -2.01
CA VAL A 41 -2.41 -22.12 -1.55
C VAL A 41 -3.32 -21.93 -2.76
N ASP A 42 -4.47 -22.62 -2.80
CA ASP A 42 -5.47 -22.40 -3.84
C ASP A 42 -6.48 -21.37 -3.36
N LEU A 43 -6.17 -20.10 -3.66
CA LEU A 43 -6.97 -18.95 -3.25
C LEU A 43 -6.87 -17.87 -4.33
N LYS A 44 -8.01 -17.26 -4.69
CA LYS A 44 -8.02 -16.08 -5.56
C LYS A 44 -7.98 -14.83 -4.71
N VAL A 45 -6.97 -13.99 -4.91
CA VAL A 45 -6.75 -12.78 -4.11
C VAL A 45 -6.62 -11.53 -4.97
N THR A 46 -6.98 -10.40 -4.39
CA THR A 46 -6.65 -9.08 -4.90
C THR A 46 -5.81 -8.30 -3.90
N TYR A 47 -5.13 -7.23 -4.33
CA TYR A 47 -4.25 -6.45 -3.47
C TYR A 47 -4.68 -5.01 -3.33
N HIS A 48 -4.75 -4.53 -2.09
CA HIS A 48 -4.96 -3.12 -1.79
C HIS A 48 -3.63 -2.42 -1.54
N ASP A 49 -3.34 -1.38 -2.32
CA ASP A 49 -2.15 -0.54 -2.16
C ASP A 49 -2.31 0.44 -0.99
N PRO A 50 -1.58 0.26 0.14
CA PRO A 50 -1.65 1.19 1.26
C PRO A 50 -1.05 2.55 0.87
N CYS A 51 -1.72 3.64 1.22
CA CYS A 51 -1.29 4.98 0.84
C CYS A 51 0.10 5.36 1.37
N HIS A 52 0.46 4.94 2.59
CA HIS A 52 1.76 5.23 3.20
C HIS A 52 2.91 4.38 2.66
N LEU A 53 2.63 3.28 1.98
CA LEU A 53 3.61 2.49 1.25
C LEU A 53 3.74 2.97 -0.19
N GLY A 54 2.58 3.21 -0.82
CA GLY A 54 2.46 3.65 -2.21
C GLY A 54 2.64 5.15 -2.38
N ARG A 55 1.57 5.87 -2.72
CA ARG A 55 1.61 7.27 -3.16
C ARG A 55 2.27 8.25 -2.18
N LEU A 56 2.15 8.05 -0.87
CA LEU A 56 2.82 8.88 0.14
C LEU A 56 4.22 8.37 0.45
N GLY A 57 4.51 7.08 0.23
CA GLY A 57 5.82 6.45 0.41
C GLY A 57 6.85 6.79 -0.66
N GLU A 58 6.47 7.50 -1.70
CA GLU A 58 7.36 8.02 -2.73
C GLU A 58 8.49 8.86 -2.10
N PRO A 59 9.74 8.76 -2.58
CA PRO A 59 10.87 9.54 -2.05
C PRO A 59 10.59 11.03 -1.98
N TYR A 60 11.12 11.69 -0.95
CA TYR A 60 11.01 13.14 -0.84
C TYR A 60 11.88 13.82 -1.90
N ILE A 61 11.35 14.87 -2.52
CA ILE A 61 12.09 15.66 -3.50
C ILE A 61 12.67 16.89 -2.80
N HIS A 62 13.99 16.92 -2.64
CA HIS A 62 14.74 18.05 -2.10
C HIS A 62 14.87 19.15 -3.15
N TRP A 63 13.80 19.91 -3.33
CA TRP A 63 13.80 21.01 -4.28
C TRP A 63 14.37 22.28 -3.65
N GLN A 64 15.30 22.94 -4.35
CA GLN A 64 15.90 24.22 -3.97
C GLN A 64 15.66 25.23 -5.08
N GLY A 65 14.68 26.10 -4.89
CA GLY A 65 14.34 27.10 -5.87
C GLY A 65 13.44 28.19 -5.28
N LYS A 66 12.98 29.11 -6.11
CA LYS A 66 12.15 30.26 -5.71
C LYS A 66 10.88 30.32 -6.57
N PRO A 67 9.76 30.81 -6.00
CA PRO A 67 8.62 31.21 -6.80
C PRO A 67 9.01 32.32 -7.77
N VAL A 68 8.54 32.26 -9.00
CA VAL A 68 8.71 33.36 -9.98
C VAL A 68 7.79 34.50 -9.57
N PRO A 69 8.31 35.75 -9.36
CA PRO A 69 7.50 36.91 -8.99
C PRO A 69 6.31 37.11 -9.95
N GLY A 70 5.13 37.36 -9.39
CA GLY A 70 3.90 37.55 -10.17
C GLY A 70 3.21 36.26 -10.61
N HIS A 71 3.75 35.08 -10.30
CA HIS A 71 3.19 33.78 -10.66
C HIS A 71 2.98 32.88 -9.44
N ILE A 72 1.77 32.38 -9.23
CA ILE A 72 1.44 31.56 -8.05
C ILE A 72 2.00 30.14 -8.14
N ARG A 73 2.20 29.60 -9.35
CA ARG A 73 2.55 28.19 -9.59
C ARG A 73 3.79 27.98 -10.46
N ILE A 74 4.51 29.05 -10.78
CA ILE A 74 5.74 28.96 -11.57
C ILE A 74 6.93 29.08 -10.60
N PHE A 75 7.88 28.19 -10.75
CA PHE A 75 9.06 28.08 -9.90
C PHE A 75 10.33 28.02 -10.77
N ASP A 76 11.41 28.56 -10.26
CA ASP A 76 12.72 28.52 -10.90
C ASP A 76 13.79 27.91 -9.94
N PRO A 77 14.40 26.80 -10.29
CA PRO A 77 14.04 25.92 -11.42
C PRO A 77 12.64 25.31 -11.26
N PRO A 78 12.05 24.73 -12.32
CA PRO A 78 10.73 24.08 -12.26
C PRO A 78 10.65 23.07 -11.14
N LYS A 79 9.59 23.16 -10.32
CA LYS A 79 9.41 22.28 -9.17
C LYS A 79 8.74 20.98 -9.60
N GLU A 80 9.41 19.86 -9.34
CA GLU A 80 8.79 18.55 -9.44
C GLU A 80 7.82 18.31 -8.27
N PHE A 81 6.68 17.72 -8.56
CA PHE A 81 5.68 17.36 -7.56
C PHE A 81 5.59 15.86 -7.42
N ARG A 82 5.57 15.42 -6.17
CA ARG A 82 5.31 14.02 -5.83
C ARG A 82 3.86 13.68 -6.17
N ARG A 83 3.68 12.71 -7.06
CA ARG A 83 2.35 12.25 -7.53
C ARG A 83 2.03 10.82 -7.10
N GLY A 84 2.97 10.19 -6.41
CA GLY A 84 2.87 8.80 -5.98
C GLY A 84 3.43 7.78 -6.96
N THR A 85 3.87 8.19 -8.14
CA THR A 85 4.35 7.29 -9.21
C THR A 85 5.52 6.39 -8.77
N TYR A 86 6.38 6.88 -7.88
CA TYR A 86 7.56 6.16 -7.38
C TYR A 86 7.35 5.53 -6.01
N GLY A 87 6.10 5.24 -5.64
CA GLY A 87 5.76 4.47 -4.46
C GLY A 87 6.16 3.00 -4.58
N VAL A 88 6.04 2.26 -3.47
CA VAL A 88 6.33 0.82 -3.46
C VAL A 88 5.07 0.05 -3.86
N TYR A 89 5.03 -0.43 -5.09
CA TYR A 89 3.88 -1.13 -5.65
C TYR A 89 4.17 -2.55 -6.10
N GLU A 90 5.33 -2.79 -6.72
CA GLU A 90 5.67 -4.11 -7.27
C GLU A 90 6.11 -5.12 -6.20
N PRO A 91 6.94 -4.78 -5.20
CA PRO A 91 7.41 -5.76 -4.23
C PRO A 91 6.30 -6.58 -3.54
N PRO A 92 5.21 -5.99 -3.03
CA PRO A 92 4.12 -6.78 -2.46
C PRO A 92 3.42 -7.67 -3.49
N ARG A 93 3.30 -7.22 -4.75
CA ARG A 93 2.76 -8.02 -5.85
C ARG A 93 3.67 -9.19 -6.22
N ASP A 94 4.97 -8.96 -6.28
CA ASP A 94 5.96 -9.99 -6.58
C ASP A 94 5.97 -11.06 -5.48
N VAL A 95 5.88 -10.66 -4.21
CA VAL A 95 5.74 -11.59 -3.08
C VAL A 95 4.48 -12.44 -3.25
N LEU A 96 3.31 -11.85 -3.53
CA LEU A 96 2.07 -12.60 -3.72
C LEU A 96 2.14 -13.54 -4.94
N LYS A 97 2.69 -13.08 -6.06
CA LYS A 97 2.87 -13.91 -7.27
C LYS A 97 3.85 -15.06 -7.07
N SER A 98 4.76 -14.97 -6.10
CA SER A 98 5.69 -16.05 -5.76
C SER A 98 5.03 -17.21 -5.01
N VAL A 99 3.83 -17.02 -4.44
CA VAL A 99 3.10 -18.02 -3.67
C VAL A 99 2.51 -19.07 -4.61
N PRO A 100 2.91 -20.36 -4.53
CA PRO A 100 2.42 -21.39 -5.44
C PRO A 100 0.90 -21.57 -5.36
N GLY A 101 0.23 -21.56 -6.50
CA GLY A 101 -1.21 -21.78 -6.60
C GLY A 101 -2.10 -20.58 -6.31
N LEU A 102 -1.54 -19.48 -5.84
CA LEU A 102 -2.28 -18.23 -5.62
C LEU A 102 -2.71 -17.63 -6.98
N LYS A 103 -3.99 -17.29 -7.09
CA LYS A 103 -4.54 -16.61 -8.28
C LYS A 103 -4.66 -15.12 -7.97
N PHE A 104 -3.73 -14.34 -8.46
CA PHE A 104 -3.70 -12.90 -8.25
C PHE A 104 -4.51 -12.15 -9.32
N VAL A 105 -5.39 -11.24 -8.91
CA VAL A 105 -6.17 -10.36 -9.78
C VAL A 105 -6.11 -8.93 -9.27
N GLU A 106 -5.96 -7.97 -10.17
CA GLU A 106 -5.99 -6.56 -9.80
C GLU A 106 -7.42 -6.03 -9.70
N MET A 107 -7.62 -5.02 -8.86
CA MET A 107 -8.80 -4.15 -8.89
C MET A 107 -8.66 -3.09 -9.98
N ASP A 108 -9.70 -2.32 -10.25
CA ASP A 108 -9.66 -1.24 -11.26
C ASP A 108 -8.77 -0.08 -10.82
N ARG A 109 -8.89 0.33 -9.55
CA ARG A 109 -8.11 1.42 -8.96
C ARG A 109 -6.90 0.87 -8.20
N ILE A 110 -5.73 0.91 -8.82
CA ILE A 110 -4.48 0.36 -8.27
C ILE A 110 -3.40 1.42 -8.12
N LYS A 111 -2.35 1.10 -7.40
CA LYS A 111 -1.13 1.89 -7.24
C LYS A 111 -1.44 3.29 -6.69
N GLU A 112 -0.96 4.35 -7.36
CA GLU A 112 -1.21 5.74 -6.97
C GLU A 112 -2.69 6.14 -7.01
N TYR A 113 -3.50 5.42 -7.78
CA TYR A 113 -4.94 5.66 -7.92
C TYR A 113 -5.79 4.80 -6.97
N ALA A 114 -5.16 3.94 -6.17
CA ALA A 114 -5.87 3.08 -5.24
C ALA A 114 -6.83 3.87 -4.34
N TRP A 115 -8.06 3.36 -4.19
CA TRP A 115 -9.04 3.96 -3.28
C TRP A 115 -8.58 3.86 -1.83
N CYS A 116 -8.95 4.81 -0.99
CA CYS A 116 -8.54 4.85 0.42
C CYS A 116 -9.24 3.74 1.23
N CYS A 117 -8.55 3.22 2.24
CA CYS A 117 -9.15 2.29 3.21
C CYS A 117 -9.92 2.99 4.35
N GLY A 118 -9.95 4.32 4.38
CA GLY A 118 -10.65 5.10 5.41
C GLY A 118 -9.96 5.16 6.79
N ALA A 119 -8.86 4.42 7.01
CA ALA A 119 -8.29 4.24 8.36
C ALA A 119 -7.43 5.40 8.86
N CYS A 120 -6.90 6.26 7.97
CA CYS A 120 -5.83 7.20 8.32
C CYS A 120 -6.30 8.66 8.46
N GLY A 121 -5.41 9.50 9.03
CA GLY A 121 -5.64 10.95 9.13
C GLY A 121 -6.62 11.38 10.21
N GLY A 122 -6.94 10.51 11.18
CA GLY A 122 -7.91 10.81 12.24
C GLY A 122 -9.37 10.76 11.77
N VAL A 123 -9.63 10.31 10.54
CA VAL A 123 -10.99 10.24 9.98
C VAL A 123 -11.84 9.21 10.73
N LYS A 124 -11.24 8.06 11.08
CA LYS A 124 -11.95 7.01 11.81
C LYS A 124 -12.42 7.48 13.19
N GLU A 125 -11.65 8.32 13.86
CA GLU A 125 -11.94 8.89 15.17
C GLU A 125 -12.94 10.05 15.11
N THR A 126 -12.86 10.87 14.05
CA THR A 126 -13.67 12.09 13.91
C THR A 126 -14.96 11.89 13.12
N ASN A 127 -14.96 10.97 12.18
CA ASN A 127 -16.09 10.64 11.33
C ASN A 127 -16.10 9.15 10.96
N PRO A 128 -16.46 8.26 11.92
CA PRO A 128 -16.40 6.82 11.73
C PRO A 128 -17.31 6.31 10.60
N GLU A 129 -18.46 6.95 10.39
CA GLU A 129 -19.40 6.57 9.32
C GLU A 129 -18.77 6.81 7.94
N PHE A 130 -18.12 7.94 7.74
CA PHE A 130 -17.43 8.24 6.49
C PHE A 130 -16.22 7.31 6.28
N ALA A 131 -15.47 6.99 7.34
CA ALA A 131 -14.39 6.02 7.28
C ALA A 131 -14.89 4.64 6.85
N MET A 132 -16.00 4.19 7.45
CA MET A 132 -16.65 2.91 7.15
C MET A 132 -17.16 2.87 5.70
N TRP A 133 -17.84 3.91 5.26
CA TRP A 133 -18.30 4.04 3.88
C TRP A 133 -17.12 3.98 2.89
N THR A 134 -16.05 4.72 3.17
CA THR A 134 -14.86 4.73 2.33
C THR A 134 -14.23 3.33 2.21
N ALA A 135 -14.13 2.62 3.33
CA ALA A 135 -13.60 1.25 3.35
C ALA A 135 -14.54 0.27 2.63
N ARG A 136 -15.86 0.46 2.75
CA ARG A 136 -16.88 -0.36 2.06
C ARG A 136 -16.70 -0.29 0.54
N GLU A 137 -16.57 0.91 -0.02
CA GLU A 137 -16.31 1.12 -1.46
C GLU A 137 -15.11 0.31 -1.96
N ARG A 138 -14.07 0.18 -1.13
CA ARG A 138 -12.89 -0.62 -1.48
C ARG A 138 -13.15 -2.11 -1.40
N ILE A 139 -13.94 -2.57 -0.44
CA ILE A 139 -14.36 -3.98 -0.33
C ILE A 139 -15.26 -4.36 -1.51
N ASP A 140 -16.22 -3.52 -1.89
CA ASP A 140 -17.09 -3.75 -3.06
C ASP A 140 -16.27 -3.89 -4.35
N GLU A 141 -15.25 -3.05 -4.51
CA GLU A 141 -14.32 -3.16 -5.65
C GLU A 141 -13.53 -4.48 -5.61
N ALA A 142 -13.07 -4.92 -4.44
CA ALA A 142 -12.40 -6.20 -4.30
C ALA A 142 -13.32 -7.39 -4.61
N GLU A 143 -14.56 -7.36 -4.12
CA GLU A 143 -15.58 -8.38 -4.41
C GLU A 143 -15.92 -8.46 -5.91
N SER A 144 -15.95 -7.31 -6.61
CA SER A 144 -16.24 -7.25 -8.04
C SER A 144 -15.21 -8.00 -8.90
N THR A 145 -13.98 -8.18 -8.40
CA THR A 145 -12.95 -8.99 -9.08
C THR A 145 -13.22 -10.49 -9.01
N GLY A 146 -14.17 -10.90 -8.16
CA GLY A 146 -14.39 -12.31 -7.80
C GLY A 146 -13.28 -12.90 -6.95
N ALA A 147 -12.48 -12.06 -6.26
CA ALA A 147 -11.48 -12.51 -5.29
C ALA A 147 -12.15 -13.03 -4.02
N GLU A 148 -11.54 -14.04 -3.40
CA GLU A 148 -11.96 -14.64 -2.14
C GLU A 148 -11.33 -13.91 -0.94
N ALA A 149 -10.25 -13.17 -1.21
CA ALA A 149 -9.59 -12.35 -0.19
C ALA A 149 -8.99 -11.07 -0.78
N ILE A 150 -9.00 -10.01 0.03
CA ILE A 150 -8.23 -8.79 -0.17
C ILE A 150 -6.96 -8.88 0.69
N VAL A 151 -5.81 -8.65 0.07
CA VAL A 151 -4.52 -8.63 0.76
C VAL A 151 -4.00 -7.21 0.83
N THR A 152 -3.40 -6.83 1.94
CA THR A 152 -2.77 -5.52 2.11
C THR A 152 -1.43 -5.65 2.83
N ALA A 153 -0.64 -4.60 2.89
CA ALA A 153 0.63 -4.54 3.61
C ALA A 153 0.61 -3.40 4.65
N CYS A 154 -0.54 -3.23 5.31
CA CYS A 154 -0.72 -2.19 6.32
C CYS A 154 -1.76 -2.62 7.34
N PRO A 155 -1.40 -2.72 8.63
CA PRO A 155 -2.32 -3.16 9.68
C PRO A 155 -3.52 -2.23 9.87
N GLY A 156 -3.38 -0.92 9.59
CA GLY A 156 -4.49 0.03 9.62
C GLY A 156 -5.52 -0.25 8.52
N CYS A 157 -5.08 -0.61 7.32
CA CYS A 157 -5.97 -1.00 6.22
C CYS A 157 -6.65 -2.34 6.52
N GLU A 158 -5.89 -3.32 7.02
CA GLU A 158 -6.39 -4.63 7.42
C GLU A 158 -7.50 -4.51 8.47
N GLN A 159 -7.27 -3.72 9.52
CA GLN A 159 -8.27 -3.48 10.56
C GLN A 159 -9.52 -2.80 9.98
N SER A 160 -9.37 -1.78 9.12
CA SER A 160 -10.49 -1.07 8.51
C SER A 160 -11.35 -1.99 7.65
N PHE A 161 -10.73 -2.86 6.87
CA PHE A 161 -11.44 -3.85 6.05
C PHE A 161 -12.11 -4.93 6.91
N SER A 162 -11.46 -5.38 7.98
CA SER A 162 -12.04 -6.32 8.94
C SER A 162 -13.31 -5.76 9.59
N ASP A 163 -13.31 -4.47 9.94
CA ASP A 163 -14.47 -3.81 10.52
C ASP A 163 -15.64 -3.77 9.54
N VAL A 164 -15.38 -3.43 8.27
CA VAL A 164 -16.39 -3.42 7.19
C VAL A 164 -16.93 -4.81 6.91
N ILE A 165 -16.05 -5.80 6.79
CA ILE A 165 -16.44 -7.19 6.55
C ILE A 165 -17.38 -7.68 7.64
N LYS A 166 -17.07 -7.37 8.89
CA LYS A 166 -17.91 -7.72 10.05
C LYS A 166 -19.25 -6.99 10.05
N GLU A 167 -19.25 -5.68 9.81
CA GLU A 167 -20.44 -4.83 9.85
C GLU A 167 -21.45 -5.19 8.76
N TYR A 168 -20.96 -5.38 7.52
CA TYR A 168 -21.81 -5.62 6.36
C TYR A 168 -21.99 -7.09 6.00
N GLY A 169 -21.37 -8.01 6.75
CA GLY A 169 -21.48 -9.45 6.52
C GLY A 169 -20.88 -9.92 5.19
N SER A 170 -19.84 -9.25 4.71
CA SER A 170 -19.11 -9.67 3.52
C SER A 170 -18.44 -11.03 3.73
N LYS A 171 -18.32 -11.82 2.65
CA LYS A 171 -17.66 -13.13 2.67
C LYS A 171 -16.18 -13.07 2.31
N ILE A 172 -15.71 -11.93 1.78
CA ILE A 172 -14.31 -11.75 1.45
C ILE A 172 -13.46 -11.80 2.72
N LYS A 173 -12.29 -12.40 2.65
CA LYS A 173 -11.33 -12.44 3.77
C LYS A 173 -10.33 -11.29 3.62
N VAL A 174 -9.70 -10.89 4.71
CA VAL A 174 -8.59 -9.94 4.68
C VAL A 174 -7.33 -10.61 5.24
N TYR A 175 -6.18 -10.33 4.63
CA TYR A 175 -4.87 -10.83 5.05
C TYR A 175 -3.79 -9.77 4.88
N ASP A 176 -2.76 -9.84 5.72
CA ASP A 176 -1.49 -9.17 5.44
C ASP A 176 -0.65 -10.01 4.44
N VAL A 177 0.21 -9.32 3.66
CA VAL A 177 1.14 -9.99 2.72
C VAL A 177 2.05 -10.98 3.45
N VAL A 178 2.47 -10.66 4.68
CA VAL A 178 3.34 -11.52 5.49
C VAL A 178 2.61 -12.79 5.90
N GLU A 179 1.33 -12.70 6.29
CA GLU A 179 0.50 -13.87 6.63
C GLU A 179 0.33 -14.82 5.44
N MET A 180 0.20 -14.26 4.23
CA MET A 180 0.11 -15.09 3.02
C MET A 180 1.41 -15.84 2.75
N LEU A 181 2.55 -15.21 3.02
CA LEU A 181 3.86 -15.84 2.84
C LEU A 181 4.16 -16.87 3.93
N GLU A 182 3.81 -16.60 5.20
CA GLU A 182 4.01 -17.50 6.34
C GLU A 182 3.36 -18.88 6.10
N LYS A 183 2.19 -18.90 5.45
CA LYS A 183 1.46 -20.15 5.17
C LYS A 183 2.21 -21.10 4.23
N VAL A 184 3.20 -20.62 3.50
CA VAL A 184 3.81 -21.33 2.36
C VAL A 184 5.32 -21.55 2.44
N VAL A 185 5.97 -20.97 3.44
CA VAL A 185 7.39 -21.20 3.73
C VAL A 185 7.65 -22.37 4.65
#